data_b730a6721f625db931a995f38b85342d
#
_entry.id   b730a6721f625db931a995f38b85342d
#
_cell.length_a   1.000
_cell.length_b   1.000
_cell.length_c   1.000
_cell.angle_alpha   90.00
_cell.angle_beta   90.00
_cell.angle_gamma   90.00
#
_symmetry.space_group_name_H-M   'P 1'
#
loop_
_entity.id
_entity.type
_entity.pdbx_description
1 polymer ?
#
loop_
_entity_poly.entity_id
_entity_poly.type
_entity_poly.pdbx_seq_one_letter_code
_entity_poly.pdbx_strand_id
1 'polypeptide(L)'
;MKLSNSSFLCLDIGTYGVRGFAHCVRDARITQSAMHFVKGSSTLDALREVTDELEQRLNTHFDSVFVTGNFGACDFRTVSNIIYWNNEHKITELDLRHQIAKITPLQDFYSMHIIPVFYSTPKVKNIGNTPVGHIDTQLKSIFSVISYEEGKTRDISDVLRRAHIQASGFLDPTFLQNAIYRKKSEKVMFLDLGHEYTTVSIWTDRGPLYFNKIKFGGHDITNAISIGLHVDTNDADILKVAVSSAIPNEMDRFTPADSSERFASFSISDVNDIFIPKLKELVTIIYQESQKYIEQYKPEKIILSGGGSAIKNINTFLEKIFKIPVENMGDSASVNALSQHIWDNHLPERNTYIQRQQKFENIIEKITKIFHRKKVSKKKKFIPIMPSTLCFNMSDMTTYTMFASAGISMIHVDIMDGFYVNRIAGGIEQLEKIRSNTNAHLHVHLMTESPSVWARDAINAGADTVIISTNTSGVRDAIQIVKNAGKRCGIALNPDSNIEILIPILKQIDEIMVMAVKPGAAGQEFDKNVLQKIKTLNYTRKKHGLKYVISVDGGINPETAKLCWDAGADLLVSGSYLAKSPDFPLAVQSLLKH
;
A
#
# COMPACT_ATOMS: atom_id res chain seq x y z
N MET A 1 -7.29 8.99 6.10
CA MET A 1 -8.73 8.83 6.37
C MET A 1 -9.00 9.26 7.81
N LYS A 2 -10.05 10.08 8.10
CA LYS A 2 -10.37 10.49 9.47
C LYS A 2 -11.41 9.53 10.04
N LEU A 3 -11.03 8.72 11.03
CA LEU A 3 -11.92 7.75 11.69
C LEU A 3 -12.78 8.40 12.81
N SER A 4 -13.41 9.55 12.55
CA SER A 4 -14.20 10.23 13.59
C SER A 4 -15.53 9.54 13.91
N ASN A 5 -16.21 8.98 12.91
CA ASN A 5 -17.39 8.12 13.03
C ASN A 5 -17.29 7.09 11.92
N SER A 6 -16.63 5.97 12.16
CA SER A 6 -16.35 4.96 11.16
C SER A 6 -16.14 3.59 11.81
N SER A 7 -16.15 2.56 11.00
CA SER A 7 -15.77 1.20 11.41
C SER A 7 -14.54 0.75 10.65
N PHE A 8 -13.66 0.01 11.30
CA PHE A 8 -12.51 -0.58 10.63
C PHE A 8 -12.29 -2.02 11.07
N LEU A 9 -11.81 -2.81 10.14
CA LEU A 9 -11.47 -4.22 10.31
C LEU A 9 -9.97 -4.42 10.09
N CYS A 10 -9.34 -5.10 11.02
CA CYS A 10 -7.97 -5.59 10.92
C CYS A 10 -8.02 -7.09 10.65
N LEU A 11 -7.41 -7.54 9.56
CA LEU A 11 -7.32 -8.94 9.16
C LEU A 11 -5.88 -9.43 9.30
N ASP A 12 -5.70 -10.56 9.96
CA ASP A 12 -4.47 -11.35 9.92
C ASP A 12 -4.73 -12.62 9.09
N ILE A 13 -4.13 -12.65 7.89
CA ILE A 13 -4.31 -13.73 6.92
C ILE A 13 -3.12 -14.67 6.99
N GLY A 14 -3.28 -15.72 7.78
CA GLY A 14 -2.30 -16.80 7.89
C GLY A 14 -2.64 -17.98 6.99
N THR A 15 -1.70 -18.92 6.83
CA THR A 15 -1.91 -20.17 6.10
C THR A 15 -2.73 -21.20 6.91
N TYR A 16 -2.86 -20.98 8.21
CA TYR A 16 -3.68 -21.82 9.11
C TYR A 16 -5.14 -21.36 9.21
N GLY A 17 -5.39 -20.09 8.93
CA GLY A 17 -6.71 -19.48 9.01
C GLY A 17 -6.66 -17.96 8.96
N VAL A 18 -7.83 -17.35 9.10
CA VAL A 18 -8.01 -15.91 9.08
C VAL A 18 -8.51 -15.44 10.44
N ARG A 19 -7.88 -14.41 11.00
CA ARG A 19 -8.35 -13.73 12.22
C ARG A 19 -8.73 -12.29 11.89
N GLY A 20 -9.93 -11.89 12.34
CA GLY A 20 -10.40 -10.52 12.23
C GLY A 20 -10.53 -9.87 13.60
N PHE A 21 -10.16 -8.59 13.69
CA PHE A 21 -10.41 -7.74 14.85
C PHE A 21 -11.04 -6.43 14.38
N ALA A 22 -12.28 -6.20 14.73
CA ALA A 22 -13.10 -5.11 14.25
C ALA A 22 -13.42 -4.09 15.34
N HIS A 23 -13.54 -2.82 14.95
CA HIS A 23 -13.83 -1.72 15.83
C HIS A 23 -14.85 -0.75 15.23
N CYS A 24 -15.81 -0.32 16.05
CA CYS A 24 -16.64 0.84 15.78
C CYS A 24 -16.11 2.05 16.53
N VAL A 25 -15.94 3.17 15.83
CA VAL A 25 -15.41 4.42 16.37
C VAL A 25 -16.49 5.49 16.32
N ARG A 26 -16.75 6.15 17.44
CA ARG A 26 -17.61 7.35 17.52
C ARG A 26 -16.91 8.41 18.36
N ASP A 27 -16.89 9.64 17.89
CA ASP A 27 -16.27 10.78 18.58
C ASP A 27 -14.82 10.48 19.03
N ALA A 28 -14.03 9.91 18.11
CA ALA A 28 -12.64 9.50 18.34
C ALA A 28 -12.45 8.54 19.52
N ARG A 29 -13.44 7.70 19.84
CA ARG A 29 -13.37 6.63 20.84
C ARG A 29 -13.87 5.32 20.26
N ILE A 30 -13.20 4.23 20.61
CA ILE A 30 -13.72 2.88 20.33
C ILE A 30 -14.96 2.68 21.22
N THR A 31 -16.10 2.44 20.60
CA THR A 31 -17.36 2.20 21.29
C THR A 31 -17.70 0.72 21.36
N GLN A 32 -17.29 -0.05 20.38
CA GLN A 32 -17.50 -1.49 20.31
C GLN A 32 -16.30 -2.15 19.64
N SER A 33 -15.98 -3.38 20.03
CA SER A 33 -14.94 -4.21 19.43
C SER A 33 -15.37 -5.67 19.44
N ALA A 34 -14.99 -6.41 18.40
CA ALA A 34 -15.17 -7.85 18.33
C ALA A 34 -14.00 -8.50 17.61
N MET A 35 -13.67 -9.73 18.00
CA MET A 35 -12.65 -10.56 17.36
C MET A 35 -13.27 -11.90 16.96
N HIS A 36 -12.88 -12.40 15.78
CA HIS A 36 -13.26 -13.72 15.30
C HIS A 36 -12.11 -14.39 14.58
N PHE A 37 -12.01 -15.72 14.70
CA PHE A 37 -11.00 -16.54 14.04
C PHE A 37 -11.66 -17.72 13.36
N VAL A 38 -11.33 -17.92 12.10
CA VAL A 38 -11.76 -19.08 11.30
C VAL A 38 -10.53 -19.85 10.84
N LYS A 39 -10.44 -21.11 11.27
CA LYS A 39 -9.52 -22.09 10.73
C LYS A 39 -10.12 -22.62 9.42
N GLY A 40 -9.37 -22.60 8.33
CA GLY A 40 -9.95 -23.03 7.06
C GLY A 40 -8.95 -23.54 6.04
N SER A 41 -9.42 -24.46 5.22
CA SER A 41 -8.73 -24.93 4.02
C SER A 41 -8.82 -23.92 2.86
N SER A 42 -9.82 -23.05 2.86
CA SER A 42 -10.03 -21.99 1.88
C SER A 42 -9.92 -20.61 2.53
N THR A 43 -8.90 -19.85 2.15
CA THR A 43 -8.73 -18.46 2.63
C THR A 43 -9.93 -17.60 2.23
N LEU A 44 -10.56 -17.84 1.08
CA LEU A 44 -11.72 -17.09 0.62
C LEU A 44 -12.93 -17.28 1.54
N ASP A 45 -13.23 -18.53 1.89
CA ASP A 45 -14.38 -18.84 2.74
C ASP A 45 -14.14 -18.36 4.17
N ALA A 46 -12.93 -18.53 4.69
CA ALA A 46 -12.55 -17.99 6.00
C ALA A 46 -12.64 -16.46 6.07
N LEU A 47 -12.25 -15.74 5.02
CA LEU A 47 -12.40 -14.29 4.93
C LEU A 47 -13.86 -13.85 4.98
N ARG A 48 -14.73 -14.53 4.21
CA ARG A 48 -16.17 -14.23 4.20
C ARG A 48 -16.78 -14.48 5.57
N GLU A 49 -16.54 -15.66 6.15
CA GLU A 49 -17.08 -16.01 7.46
C GLU A 49 -16.62 -15.04 8.55
N VAL A 50 -15.32 -14.68 8.59
CA VAL A 50 -14.79 -13.70 9.55
C VAL A 50 -15.46 -12.34 9.37
N THR A 51 -15.62 -11.88 8.13
CA THR A 51 -16.20 -10.57 7.85
C THR A 51 -17.68 -10.53 8.20
N ASP A 52 -18.45 -11.51 7.72
CA ASP A 52 -19.90 -11.61 7.94
C ASP A 52 -20.23 -11.71 9.44
N GLU A 53 -19.49 -12.56 10.18
CA GLU A 53 -19.68 -12.72 11.63
C GLU A 53 -19.38 -11.43 12.40
N LEU A 54 -18.31 -10.71 12.04
CA LEU A 54 -17.95 -9.46 12.70
C LEU A 54 -18.91 -8.32 12.34
N GLU A 55 -19.38 -8.24 11.09
CA GLU A 55 -20.42 -7.29 10.68
C GLU A 55 -21.74 -7.53 11.41
N GLN A 56 -22.14 -8.79 11.55
CA GLN A 56 -23.34 -9.17 12.30
C GLN A 56 -23.22 -8.83 13.79
N ARG A 57 -22.09 -9.18 14.45
CA ARG A 57 -21.86 -8.89 15.88
C ARG A 57 -21.86 -7.40 16.20
N LEU A 58 -21.30 -6.59 15.31
CA LEU A 58 -21.17 -5.14 15.51
C LEU A 58 -22.32 -4.36 14.85
N ASN A 59 -23.20 -5.03 14.12
CA ASN A 59 -24.29 -4.45 13.34
C ASN A 59 -23.82 -3.26 12.49
N THR A 60 -22.73 -3.48 11.71
CA THR A 60 -22.09 -2.45 10.89
C THR A 60 -21.37 -3.06 9.70
N HIS A 61 -21.20 -2.27 8.62
CA HIS A 61 -20.25 -2.58 7.55
C HIS A 61 -18.92 -1.86 7.78
N PHE A 62 -17.81 -2.42 7.31
CA PHE A 62 -16.51 -1.83 7.55
C PHE A 62 -16.12 -0.85 6.45
N ASP A 63 -15.85 0.40 6.85
CA ASP A 63 -15.42 1.49 5.95
C ASP A 63 -13.96 1.32 5.49
N SER A 64 -13.16 0.59 6.27
CA SER A 64 -11.73 0.40 6.02
C SER A 64 -11.29 -0.97 6.50
N VAL A 65 -10.51 -1.65 5.68
CA VAL A 65 -9.93 -2.96 6.00
C VAL A 65 -8.41 -2.89 5.86
N PHE A 66 -7.71 -3.25 6.92
CA PHE A 66 -6.24 -3.33 6.95
C PHE A 66 -5.81 -4.77 7.10
N VAL A 67 -4.73 -5.15 6.43
CA VAL A 67 -4.32 -6.54 6.32
C VAL A 67 -2.89 -6.72 6.78
N THR A 68 -2.67 -7.73 7.61
CA THR A 68 -1.37 -8.31 7.94
C THR A 68 -1.40 -9.81 7.68
N GLY A 69 -0.27 -10.49 7.76
CA GLY A 69 -0.23 -11.94 7.65
C GLY A 69 0.97 -12.51 6.90
N ASN A 70 0.79 -13.68 6.30
CA ASN A 70 1.85 -14.39 5.59
C ASN A 70 1.93 -13.99 4.12
N PHE A 71 2.88 -13.14 3.76
CA PHE A 71 3.13 -12.71 2.37
C PHE A 71 4.16 -13.57 1.61
N GLY A 72 4.43 -14.80 2.05
CA GLY A 72 5.39 -15.72 1.40
C GLY A 72 6.83 -15.52 1.87
N ALA A 73 7.79 -15.88 1.03
CA ALA A 73 9.21 -15.67 1.30
C ALA A 73 9.54 -14.18 1.31
N CYS A 74 10.56 -13.80 2.09
CA CYS A 74 11.00 -12.42 2.17
C CYS A 74 12.47 -12.26 1.82
N ASP A 75 12.82 -11.05 1.35
CA ASP A 75 14.18 -10.55 1.24
C ASP A 75 14.37 -9.40 2.22
N PHE A 76 15.48 -9.45 2.95
CA PHE A 76 15.92 -8.38 3.83
C PHE A 76 17.29 -7.89 3.43
N ARG A 77 17.41 -6.60 3.15
CA ARG A 77 18.70 -5.99 2.80
C ARG A 77 18.85 -4.59 3.38
N THR A 78 20.08 -4.19 3.54
CA THR A 78 20.46 -2.84 3.93
C THR A 78 20.99 -2.10 2.71
N VAL A 79 20.41 -0.93 2.42
CA VAL A 79 20.79 -0.08 1.28
C VAL A 79 21.38 1.22 1.80
N SER A 80 22.55 1.60 1.28
CA SER A 80 23.19 2.87 1.60
C SER A 80 23.15 3.81 0.40
N ASN A 81 22.54 4.96 0.55
CA ASN A 81 22.47 6.00 -0.46
C ASN A 81 23.20 7.26 -0.01
N ILE A 82 23.85 7.95 -0.95
CA ILE A 82 24.51 9.23 -0.70
C ILE A 82 24.04 10.25 -1.73
N ILE A 83 23.65 11.43 -1.27
CA ILE A 83 23.42 12.60 -2.12
C ILE A 83 24.55 13.60 -1.88
N TYR A 84 25.03 14.21 -2.95
CA TYR A 84 26.00 15.32 -2.93
C TYR A 84 25.37 16.57 -3.52
N TRP A 85 25.68 17.72 -2.95
CA TRP A 85 25.34 19.04 -3.47
C TRP A 85 26.61 19.86 -3.68
N ASN A 86 26.64 20.67 -4.75
CA ASN A 86 27.81 21.52 -5.07
C ASN A 86 28.03 22.63 -4.02
N ASN A 87 26.97 23.04 -3.34
CA ASN A 87 26.98 24.04 -2.28
C ASN A 87 26.24 23.53 -1.05
N GLU A 88 26.36 24.24 0.08
CA GLU A 88 25.55 23.96 1.25
C GLU A 88 24.06 23.97 0.90
N HIS A 89 23.40 22.88 1.21
CA HIS A 89 21.99 22.63 0.93
C HIS A 89 21.24 22.33 2.23
N LYS A 90 20.08 22.97 2.41
CA LYS A 90 19.17 22.64 3.52
C LYS A 90 18.39 21.38 3.16
N ILE A 91 18.67 20.30 3.87
CA ILE A 91 18.03 18.99 3.66
C ILE A 91 16.53 19.10 3.87
N THR A 92 15.76 18.60 2.92
CA THR A 92 14.29 18.64 2.88
C THR A 92 13.69 17.24 2.91
N GLU A 93 12.39 17.15 3.16
CA GLU A 93 11.63 15.90 2.99
C GLU A 93 11.73 15.35 1.56
N LEU A 94 11.84 16.22 0.56
CA LEU A 94 11.98 15.83 -0.83
C LEU A 94 13.29 15.09 -1.09
N ASP A 95 14.39 15.53 -0.46
CA ASP A 95 15.69 14.86 -0.57
C ASP A 95 15.62 13.42 -0.02
N LEU A 96 14.88 13.22 1.08
CA LEU A 96 14.67 11.89 1.66
C LEU A 96 13.84 11.01 0.74
N ARG A 97 12.77 11.54 0.17
CA ARG A 97 11.94 10.81 -0.80
C ARG A 97 12.74 10.40 -2.04
N HIS A 98 13.62 11.28 -2.53
CA HIS A 98 14.52 10.96 -3.63
C HIS A 98 15.48 9.83 -3.30
N GLN A 99 15.96 9.75 -2.07
CA GLN A 99 16.82 8.64 -1.65
C GLN A 99 16.04 7.32 -1.60
N ILE A 100 14.81 7.34 -1.09
CA ILE A 100 13.93 6.17 -1.06
C ILE A 100 13.58 5.72 -2.48
N ALA A 101 13.25 6.65 -3.37
CA ALA A 101 12.91 6.34 -4.77
C ALA A 101 14.06 5.71 -5.58
N LYS A 102 15.31 5.85 -5.13
CA LYS A 102 16.48 5.18 -5.73
C LYS A 102 16.65 3.72 -5.28
N ILE A 103 15.87 3.27 -4.31
CA ILE A 103 15.92 1.89 -3.85
C ILE A 103 15.13 1.04 -4.83
N THR A 104 15.84 0.32 -5.70
CA THR A 104 15.22 -0.58 -6.68
C THR A 104 14.76 -1.85 -5.99
N PRO A 105 13.50 -2.27 -6.14
CA PRO A 105 13.06 -3.59 -5.70
C PRO A 105 13.88 -4.69 -6.37
N LEU A 106 14.00 -5.85 -5.73
CA LEU A 106 14.50 -7.04 -6.39
C LEU A 106 13.48 -7.53 -7.43
N GLN A 107 13.96 -8.23 -8.44
CA GLN A 107 13.07 -8.87 -9.41
C GLN A 107 12.13 -9.84 -8.66
N ASP A 108 10.85 -9.83 -9.01
CA ASP A 108 9.79 -10.66 -8.44
C ASP A 108 9.49 -10.41 -6.94
N PHE A 109 10.02 -9.30 -6.37
CA PHE A 109 9.75 -8.89 -5.00
C PHE A 109 9.14 -7.49 -4.92
N TYR A 110 8.17 -7.33 -4.06
CA TYR A 110 7.57 -6.06 -3.67
C TYR A 110 8.18 -5.56 -2.37
N SER A 111 8.73 -4.34 -2.37
CA SER A 111 9.28 -3.72 -1.15
C SER A 111 8.15 -3.18 -0.28
N MET A 112 7.75 -3.94 0.74
CA MET A 112 6.65 -3.57 1.64
C MET A 112 7.06 -2.46 2.61
N HIS A 113 8.28 -2.53 3.16
CA HIS A 113 8.80 -1.52 4.09
C HIS A 113 10.19 -1.06 3.69
N ILE A 114 10.38 0.26 3.62
CA ILE A 114 11.66 0.92 3.47
C ILE A 114 11.86 1.81 4.70
N ILE A 115 12.67 1.34 5.64
CA ILE A 115 12.81 1.93 6.96
C ILE A 115 14.15 2.65 7.06
N PRO A 116 14.19 3.97 7.29
CA PRO A 116 15.43 4.68 7.51
C PRO A 116 16.04 4.30 8.87
N VAL A 117 17.26 3.78 8.85
CA VAL A 117 17.95 3.30 10.06
C VAL A 117 19.00 4.29 10.54
N PHE A 118 19.62 5.02 9.60
CA PHE A 118 20.71 5.89 9.92
C PHE A 118 20.86 7.04 8.94
N TYR A 119 21.16 8.22 9.46
CA TYR A 119 21.52 9.41 8.69
C TYR A 119 22.82 10.02 9.20
N SER A 120 23.64 10.51 8.28
CA SER A 120 24.83 11.31 8.61
C SER A 120 25.16 12.32 7.53
N THR A 121 25.81 13.39 7.94
CA THR A 121 26.40 14.40 7.07
C THR A 121 27.87 14.56 7.43
N PRO A 122 28.70 15.26 6.64
CA PRO A 122 30.07 15.62 7.00
C PRO A 122 30.18 16.30 8.37
N LYS A 123 29.23 17.19 8.68
CA LYS A 123 29.21 17.95 9.95
C LYS A 123 28.65 17.16 11.13
N VAL A 124 27.71 16.20 10.87
CA VAL A 124 27.03 15.44 11.92
C VAL A 124 27.08 13.96 11.62
N LYS A 125 27.89 13.21 12.35
CA LYS A 125 28.14 11.78 12.12
C LYS A 125 26.95 10.87 12.44
N ASN A 126 26.02 11.31 13.28
CA ASN A 126 24.83 10.53 13.68
C ASN A 126 23.66 11.47 13.90
N ILE A 127 22.77 11.52 12.92
CA ILE A 127 21.54 12.30 13.01
C ILE A 127 20.43 11.35 13.50
N GLY A 128 19.69 11.78 14.49
CA GLY A 128 18.62 11.00 15.13
C GLY A 128 17.49 10.61 14.18
N ASN A 129 16.27 11.11 14.44
CA ASN A 129 15.08 10.63 13.74
C ASN A 129 14.93 11.17 12.30
N THR A 130 15.39 12.40 12.03
CA THR A 130 15.27 13.01 10.69
C THR A 130 16.42 13.99 10.43
N PRO A 131 17.02 13.99 9.25
CA PRO A 131 18.02 14.96 8.83
C PRO A 131 17.41 16.25 8.29
N VAL A 132 16.09 16.35 8.18
CA VAL A 132 15.40 17.53 7.64
C VAL A 132 15.72 18.77 8.45
N GLY A 133 16.11 19.82 7.73
CA GLY A 133 16.51 21.09 8.34
C GLY A 133 18.02 21.25 8.57
N HIS A 134 18.81 20.18 8.56
CA HIS A 134 20.28 20.28 8.58
C HIS A 134 20.80 20.90 7.28
N ILE A 135 21.93 21.62 7.38
CA ILE A 135 22.56 22.27 6.22
C ILE A 135 23.95 21.67 6.03
N ASP A 136 24.16 21.01 4.89
CA ASP A 136 25.43 20.40 4.53
C ASP A 136 25.56 20.20 3.01
N THR A 137 26.74 19.70 2.57
CA THR A 137 27.03 19.39 1.17
C THR A 137 26.79 17.95 0.81
N GLN A 138 26.49 17.09 1.79
CA GLN A 138 26.28 15.66 1.60
C GLN A 138 25.28 15.11 2.63
N LEU A 139 24.44 14.16 2.20
CA LEU A 139 23.64 13.33 3.08
C LEU A 139 23.86 11.85 2.77
N LYS A 140 24.36 11.11 3.74
CA LYS A 140 24.39 9.64 3.71
C LYS A 140 23.19 9.10 4.49
N SER A 141 22.45 8.20 3.88
CA SER A 141 21.30 7.51 4.50
C SER A 141 21.48 6.00 4.36
N ILE A 142 21.10 5.27 5.41
CA ILE A 142 21.04 3.81 5.40
C ILE A 142 19.60 3.41 5.66
N PHE A 143 19.05 2.55 4.79
CA PHE A 143 17.71 2.03 4.86
C PHE A 143 17.74 0.51 5.03
N SER A 144 16.88 -0.02 5.86
CA SER A 144 16.51 -1.42 5.88
C SER A 144 15.29 -1.63 5.00
N VAL A 145 15.37 -2.57 4.08
CA VAL A 145 14.31 -2.88 3.11
C VAL A 145 13.81 -4.28 3.38
N ILE A 146 12.52 -4.41 3.64
CA ILE A 146 11.82 -5.69 3.77
C ILE A 146 10.94 -5.85 2.54
N SER A 147 11.19 -6.88 1.76
CA SER A 147 10.46 -7.18 0.52
C SER A 147 9.87 -8.58 0.59
N TYR A 148 8.71 -8.77 -0.03
CA TYR A 148 8.00 -10.04 -0.13
C TYR A 148 7.77 -10.44 -1.57
N GLU A 149 7.58 -11.73 -1.84
CA GLU A 149 7.23 -12.24 -3.16
C GLU A 149 5.99 -11.52 -3.71
N GLU A 150 6.12 -10.93 -4.88
CA GLU A 150 5.02 -10.19 -5.54
C GLU A 150 3.83 -11.11 -5.83
N GLY A 151 4.09 -12.37 -6.23
CA GLY A 151 3.06 -13.36 -6.51
C GLY A 151 2.15 -13.61 -5.31
N LYS A 152 2.71 -13.84 -4.12
CA LYS A 152 1.92 -14.08 -2.90
C LYS A 152 1.11 -12.87 -2.45
N THR A 153 1.68 -11.67 -2.55
CA THR A 153 0.95 -10.44 -2.24
C THR A 153 -0.22 -10.21 -3.22
N ARG A 154 -0.02 -10.56 -4.50
CA ARG A 154 -1.05 -10.53 -5.52
C ARG A 154 -2.15 -11.57 -5.25
N ASP A 155 -1.78 -12.81 -4.89
CA ASP A 155 -2.75 -13.87 -4.53
C ASP A 155 -3.66 -13.43 -3.38
N ILE A 156 -3.10 -12.82 -2.32
CA ILE A 156 -3.89 -12.28 -1.20
C ILE A 156 -4.83 -11.17 -1.68
N SER A 157 -4.34 -10.25 -2.51
CA SER A 157 -5.16 -9.18 -3.08
C SER A 157 -6.31 -9.73 -3.93
N ASP A 158 -6.06 -10.79 -4.70
CA ASP A 158 -7.07 -11.47 -5.53
C ASP A 158 -8.13 -12.19 -4.69
N VAL A 159 -7.72 -12.83 -3.61
CA VAL A 159 -8.66 -13.49 -2.68
C VAL A 159 -9.53 -12.46 -1.96
N LEU A 160 -8.96 -11.35 -1.48
CA LEU A 160 -9.70 -10.23 -0.89
C LEU A 160 -10.72 -9.67 -1.87
N ARG A 161 -10.34 -9.45 -3.13
CA ARG A 161 -11.24 -8.96 -4.18
C ARG A 161 -12.40 -9.93 -4.44
N ARG A 162 -12.13 -11.25 -4.48
CA ARG A 162 -13.17 -12.28 -4.62
C ARG A 162 -14.08 -12.38 -3.41
N ALA A 163 -13.62 -11.99 -2.24
CA ALA A 163 -14.42 -11.84 -1.02
C ALA A 163 -15.17 -10.49 -0.98
N HIS A 164 -15.04 -9.63 -2.00
CA HIS A 164 -15.56 -8.25 -2.04
C HIS A 164 -14.99 -7.35 -0.94
N ILE A 165 -13.79 -7.66 -0.46
CA ILE A 165 -13.08 -6.90 0.56
C ILE A 165 -12.03 -6.03 -0.11
N GLN A 166 -12.08 -4.71 0.12
CA GLN A 166 -11.05 -3.78 -0.32
C GLN A 166 -10.10 -3.49 0.82
N ALA A 167 -8.83 -3.92 0.68
CA ALA A 167 -7.81 -3.59 1.65
C ALA A 167 -7.37 -2.12 1.53
N SER A 168 -7.33 -1.42 2.66
CA SER A 168 -6.80 -0.06 2.76
C SER A 168 -5.27 -0.02 2.88
N GLY A 169 -4.65 -1.16 3.23
CA GLY A 169 -3.19 -1.31 3.31
C GLY A 169 -2.76 -2.68 3.78
N PHE A 170 -1.51 -3.02 3.44
CA PHE A 170 -0.81 -4.23 3.86
C PHE A 170 0.37 -3.86 4.75
N LEU A 171 0.56 -4.57 5.86
CA LEU A 171 1.60 -4.28 6.83
C LEU A 171 2.23 -5.59 7.35
N ASP A 172 3.56 -5.59 7.46
CA ASP A 172 4.29 -6.73 8.01
C ASP A 172 3.98 -6.95 9.49
N PRO A 173 3.71 -8.19 9.95
CA PRO A 173 3.40 -8.48 11.35
C PRO A 173 4.51 -8.04 12.32
N THR A 174 5.77 -8.28 11.98
CA THR A 174 6.90 -7.97 12.86
C THR A 174 7.16 -6.47 12.94
N PHE A 175 6.97 -5.75 11.83
CA PHE A 175 7.00 -4.28 11.82
C PHE A 175 5.97 -3.71 12.80
N LEU A 176 4.75 -4.22 12.76
CA LEU A 176 3.67 -3.81 13.66
C LEU A 176 3.97 -4.13 15.11
N GLN A 177 4.43 -5.35 15.40
CA GLN A 177 4.79 -5.77 16.76
C GLN A 177 5.92 -4.93 17.34
N ASN A 178 6.96 -4.61 16.52
CA ASN A 178 8.03 -3.71 16.94
C ASN A 178 7.50 -2.33 17.33
N ALA A 179 6.58 -1.77 16.56
CA ALA A 179 6.01 -0.45 16.82
C ALA A 179 5.27 -0.38 18.18
N ILE A 180 4.67 -1.48 18.62
CA ILE A 180 3.81 -1.55 19.82
C ILE A 180 4.55 -2.08 21.05
N TYR A 181 5.28 -3.19 20.91
CA TYR A 181 5.81 -3.94 22.07
C TYR A 181 7.24 -3.58 22.46
N ARG A 182 7.96 -2.86 21.59
CA ARG A 182 9.31 -2.43 21.89
C ARG A 182 9.30 -1.13 22.70
N LYS A 183 10.03 -1.11 23.78
CA LYS A 183 10.29 0.13 24.52
C LYS A 183 11.41 0.94 23.86
N LYS A 184 11.44 2.24 24.10
CA LYS A 184 12.47 3.13 23.58
C LYS A 184 13.86 2.66 24.01
N SER A 185 14.79 2.59 23.07
CA SER A 185 16.19 2.17 23.25
C SER A 185 16.44 0.69 23.55
N GLU A 186 15.40 -0.16 23.64
CA GLU A 186 15.58 -1.61 23.74
C GLU A 186 16.00 -2.21 22.40
N LYS A 187 16.87 -3.23 22.45
CA LYS A 187 17.10 -4.15 21.35
C LYS A 187 16.30 -5.41 21.60
N VAL A 188 15.41 -5.74 20.69
CA VAL A 188 14.44 -6.81 20.88
C VAL A 188 14.53 -7.79 19.71
N MET A 189 14.53 -9.08 20.03
CA MET A 189 14.34 -10.14 19.05
C MET A 189 12.86 -10.51 18.98
N PHE A 190 12.26 -10.47 17.81
CA PHE A 190 10.91 -10.99 17.57
C PHE A 190 11.02 -12.37 16.95
N LEU A 191 10.22 -13.28 17.47
CA LEU A 191 10.11 -14.65 17.01
C LEU A 191 8.63 -14.98 16.79
N ASP A 192 8.23 -15.09 15.54
CA ASP A 192 6.86 -15.44 15.15
C ASP A 192 6.84 -16.89 14.64
N LEU A 193 6.30 -17.79 15.47
CA LEU A 193 6.16 -19.21 15.17
C LEU A 193 4.84 -19.46 14.41
N GLY A 194 4.87 -19.30 13.09
CA GLY A 194 3.71 -19.47 12.24
C GLY A 194 3.46 -20.92 11.80
N HIS A 195 2.49 -21.10 10.89
CA HIS A 195 2.10 -22.41 10.37
C HIS A 195 3.09 -22.95 9.32
N GLU A 196 3.36 -22.21 8.26
CA GLU A 196 4.32 -22.59 7.21
C GLU A 196 5.71 -21.98 7.42
N TYR A 197 5.77 -20.81 8.03
CA TYR A 197 6.99 -20.03 8.20
C TYR A 197 7.18 -19.62 9.65
N THR A 198 8.44 -19.56 10.04
CA THR A 198 8.88 -18.91 11.27
C THR A 198 9.65 -17.65 10.91
N THR A 199 9.26 -16.50 11.44
CA THR A 199 9.97 -15.25 11.24
C THR A 199 10.84 -14.96 12.45
N VAL A 200 12.11 -14.63 12.22
CA VAL A 200 13.07 -14.18 13.22
C VAL A 200 13.65 -12.83 12.84
N SER A 201 13.63 -11.87 13.75
CA SER A 201 14.15 -10.53 13.48
C SER A 201 14.68 -9.87 14.75
N ILE A 202 15.67 -8.96 14.59
CA ILE A 202 16.23 -8.17 15.68
C ILE A 202 16.05 -6.70 15.35
N TRP A 203 15.46 -5.95 16.26
CA TRP A 203 15.08 -4.55 16.06
C TRP A 203 15.69 -3.62 17.09
N THR A 204 15.90 -2.37 16.65
CA THR A 204 16.18 -1.22 17.52
C THR A 204 15.11 -0.16 17.34
N ASP A 205 15.24 0.97 18.06
CA ASP A 205 14.40 2.15 17.87
C ASP A 205 14.52 2.78 16.48
N ARG A 206 15.51 2.38 15.70
CA ARG A 206 15.75 2.90 14.34
C ARG A 206 15.29 1.97 13.23
N GLY A 207 14.98 0.71 13.55
CA GLY A 207 14.54 -0.27 12.57
C GLY A 207 15.20 -1.63 12.76
N PRO A 208 14.95 -2.57 11.83
CA PRO A 208 15.49 -3.91 11.87
C PRO A 208 16.98 -3.92 11.58
N LEU A 209 17.71 -4.68 12.41
CA LEU A 209 19.12 -5.00 12.24
C LEU A 209 19.33 -6.35 11.55
N TYR A 210 18.36 -7.24 11.73
CA TYR A 210 18.31 -8.57 11.14
C TYR A 210 16.85 -8.95 10.94
N PHE A 211 16.57 -9.61 9.83
CA PHE A 211 15.26 -10.14 9.51
C PHE A 211 15.43 -11.37 8.60
N ASN A 212 14.83 -12.48 8.99
CA ASN A 212 14.81 -13.71 8.20
C ASN A 212 13.50 -14.45 8.38
N LYS A 213 13.06 -15.12 7.33
CA LYS A 213 11.84 -15.92 7.31
C LYS A 213 12.17 -17.33 6.87
N ILE A 214 12.08 -18.25 7.80
CA ILE A 214 12.46 -19.65 7.65
C ILE A 214 11.22 -20.44 7.20
N LYS A 215 11.31 -21.18 6.09
CA LYS A 215 10.23 -22.05 5.60
C LYS A 215 10.20 -23.35 6.43
N PHE A 216 9.84 -23.21 7.69
CA PHE A 216 9.58 -24.28 8.64
C PHE A 216 8.64 -23.73 9.71
N GLY A 217 7.56 -24.45 9.99
CA GLY A 217 6.56 -24.01 10.97
C GLY A 217 5.73 -25.14 11.54
N GLY A 218 4.58 -24.79 12.09
CA GLY A 218 3.66 -25.74 12.71
C GLY A 218 3.13 -26.82 11.78
N HIS A 219 3.10 -26.56 10.46
CA HIS A 219 2.71 -27.55 9.44
C HIS A 219 3.70 -28.73 9.36
N ASP A 220 5.00 -28.45 9.41
CA ASP A 220 6.03 -29.49 9.36
C ASP A 220 5.96 -30.41 10.58
N ILE A 221 5.63 -29.82 11.74
CA ILE A 221 5.41 -30.57 12.98
C ILE A 221 4.13 -31.42 12.87
N THR A 222 3.03 -30.86 12.33
CA THR A 222 1.78 -31.62 12.10
C THR A 222 2.01 -32.80 11.17
N ASN A 223 2.75 -32.60 10.08
CA ASN A 223 3.09 -33.67 9.13
C ASN A 223 3.92 -34.77 9.80
N ALA A 224 4.89 -34.40 10.63
CA ALA A 224 5.68 -35.39 11.38
C ALA A 224 4.80 -36.24 12.32
N ILE A 225 3.85 -35.65 13.03
CA ILE A 225 2.90 -36.35 13.90
C ILE A 225 1.99 -37.25 13.06
N SER A 226 1.45 -36.74 11.93
CA SER A 226 0.61 -37.51 11.01
C SER A 226 1.31 -38.81 10.53
N ILE A 227 2.56 -38.69 10.11
CA ILE A 227 3.38 -39.82 9.64
C ILE A 227 3.72 -40.75 10.80
N GLY A 228 4.16 -40.20 11.93
CA GLY A 228 4.64 -41.02 13.05
C GLY A 228 3.55 -41.79 13.79
N LEU A 229 2.33 -41.25 13.86
CA LEU A 229 1.17 -41.88 14.48
C LEU A 229 0.23 -42.57 13.46
N HIS A 230 0.51 -42.48 12.15
CA HIS A 230 -0.34 -42.97 11.07
C HIS A 230 -1.78 -42.46 11.11
N VAL A 231 -1.95 -41.17 11.41
CA VAL A 231 -3.25 -40.48 11.42
C VAL A 231 -3.31 -39.44 10.31
N ASP A 232 -4.51 -39.00 9.92
CA ASP A 232 -4.62 -37.91 8.95
C ASP A 232 -4.12 -36.56 9.52
N THR A 233 -3.86 -35.59 8.63
CA THR A 233 -3.28 -34.32 9.00
C THR A 233 -4.17 -33.49 9.92
N ASN A 234 -5.51 -33.63 9.83
CA ASN A 234 -6.44 -32.93 10.71
C ASN A 234 -6.38 -33.52 12.12
N ASP A 235 -6.32 -34.85 12.23
CA ASP A 235 -6.17 -35.54 13.50
C ASP A 235 -4.82 -35.23 14.15
N ALA A 236 -3.75 -35.23 13.36
CA ALA A 236 -2.43 -34.83 13.83
C ALA A 236 -2.39 -33.38 14.37
N ASP A 237 -3.13 -32.48 13.71
CA ASP A 237 -3.21 -31.09 14.14
C ASP A 237 -4.02 -30.95 15.45
N ILE A 238 -5.12 -31.69 15.60
CA ILE A 238 -5.90 -31.76 16.84
C ILE A 238 -5.03 -32.28 17.99
N LEU A 239 -4.34 -33.40 17.79
CA LEU A 239 -3.42 -33.99 18.78
C LEU A 239 -2.30 -33.02 19.14
N LYS A 240 -1.67 -32.38 18.16
CA LYS A 240 -0.64 -31.37 18.38
C LYS A 240 -1.15 -30.24 19.28
N VAL A 241 -2.31 -29.67 18.98
CA VAL A 241 -2.88 -28.54 19.72
C VAL A 241 -3.29 -28.93 21.13
N ALA A 242 -3.86 -30.12 21.29
CA ALA A 242 -4.39 -30.59 22.58
C ALA A 242 -3.29 -30.88 23.61
N VAL A 243 -2.17 -31.49 23.18
CA VAL A 243 -1.24 -32.11 24.14
C VAL A 243 0.22 -31.71 24.02
N SER A 244 0.60 -30.97 22.98
CA SER A 244 2.02 -30.61 22.77
C SER A 244 2.60 -29.80 23.91
N SER A 245 3.73 -30.26 24.41
CA SER A 245 4.52 -29.52 25.40
C SER A 245 5.99 -29.49 24.99
N ALA A 246 6.59 -28.31 25.06
CA ALA A 246 8.02 -28.13 24.78
C ALA A 246 8.91 -28.78 25.86
N ILE A 247 8.35 -29.02 27.05
CA ILE A 247 9.00 -29.72 28.16
C ILE A 247 8.03 -30.80 28.64
N PRO A 248 8.33 -32.09 28.39
CA PRO A 248 7.45 -33.21 28.76
C PRO A 248 7.44 -33.40 30.29
N ASN A 249 6.36 -34.03 30.76
CA ASN A 249 6.21 -34.47 32.15
C ASN A 249 6.28 -36.01 32.19
N GLU A 250 6.77 -36.60 33.27
CA GLU A 250 6.82 -38.06 33.48
C GLU A 250 5.42 -38.70 33.42
N MET A 251 4.38 -37.98 33.85
CA MET A 251 2.99 -38.43 33.84
C MET A 251 2.41 -38.52 32.41
N ASP A 252 3.02 -37.88 31.42
CA ASP A 252 2.54 -37.84 30.05
C ASP A 252 2.47 -39.25 29.44
N ARG A 253 3.26 -40.23 29.92
CA ARG A 253 3.24 -41.62 29.46
C ARG A 253 1.96 -42.36 29.79
N PHE A 254 1.26 -41.92 30.81
CA PHE A 254 0.05 -42.62 31.31
C PHE A 254 -1.23 -41.81 31.08
N THR A 255 -1.10 -40.63 30.50
CA THR A 255 -2.23 -39.74 30.24
C THR A 255 -2.65 -39.89 28.78
N PRO A 256 -3.93 -40.28 28.53
CA PRO A 256 -4.45 -40.31 27.17
C PRO A 256 -4.32 -38.94 26.49
N ALA A 257 -4.02 -38.93 25.18
CA ALA A 257 -3.83 -37.71 24.42
C ALA A 257 -5.13 -36.91 24.29
N ASP A 258 -6.27 -37.58 24.28
CA ASP A 258 -7.59 -36.95 24.34
C ASP A 258 -8.57 -37.90 25.06
N SER A 259 -9.60 -37.36 25.67
CA SER A 259 -10.69 -38.10 26.31
C SER A 259 -11.69 -38.69 25.34
N SER A 260 -11.59 -38.37 24.02
CA SER A 260 -12.44 -38.91 22.97
C SER A 260 -12.05 -40.35 22.62
N GLU A 261 -13.02 -41.23 22.30
CA GLU A 261 -12.77 -42.58 21.82
C GLU A 261 -11.84 -42.62 20.60
N ARG A 262 -11.82 -41.56 19.79
CA ARG A 262 -11.04 -41.45 18.56
C ARG A 262 -9.53 -41.48 18.80
N PHE A 263 -9.06 -40.94 19.93
CA PHE A 263 -7.63 -40.83 20.25
C PHE A 263 -7.23 -41.57 21.53
N ALA A 264 -8.12 -42.39 22.08
CA ALA A 264 -7.87 -43.13 23.32
C ALA A 264 -6.68 -44.12 23.24
N SER A 265 -6.23 -44.47 22.04
CA SER A 265 -5.07 -45.35 21.80
C SER A 265 -3.72 -44.62 21.92
N PHE A 266 -3.70 -43.30 21.92
CA PHE A 266 -2.47 -42.50 21.99
C PHE A 266 -2.30 -41.88 23.39
N SER A 267 -1.10 -41.97 23.94
CA SER A 267 -0.73 -41.22 25.13
C SER A 267 -0.18 -39.83 24.74
N ILE A 268 -0.15 -38.92 25.69
CA ILE A 268 0.53 -37.61 25.51
C ILE A 268 2.01 -37.83 25.14
N SER A 269 2.67 -38.89 25.68
CA SER A 269 4.05 -39.21 25.37
C SER A 269 4.23 -39.61 23.91
N ASP A 270 3.31 -40.37 23.33
CA ASP A 270 3.41 -40.82 21.93
C ASP A 270 3.45 -39.60 20.98
N VAL A 271 2.65 -38.60 21.26
CA VAL A 271 2.67 -37.32 20.50
C VAL A 271 3.96 -36.55 20.74
N ASN A 272 4.38 -36.40 22.01
CA ASN A 272 5.55 -35.62 22.37
C ASN A 272 6.87 -36.24 21.91
N ASP A 273 6.95 -37.56 21.79
CA ASP A 273 8.13 -38.27 21.27
C ASP A 273 8.40 -37.95 19.80
N ILE A 274 7.40 -37.49 19.05
CA ILE A 274 7.53 -36.97 17.69
C ILE A 274 7.66 -35.44 17.69
N PHE A 275 6.83 -34.76 18.47
CA PHE A 275 6.73 -33.32 18.51
C PHE A 275 8.03 -32.65 18.96
N ILE A 276 8.63 -33.13 20.07
CA ILE A 276 9.81 -32.51 20.69
C ILE A 276 11.04 -32.54 19.77
N PRO A 277 11.40 -33.66 19.12
CA PRO A 277 12.49 -33.66 18.13
C PRO A 277 12.28 -32.64 17.01
N LYS A 278 11.06 -32.54 16.48
CA LYS A 278 10.73 -31.56 15.42
C LYS A 278 10.78 -30.12 15.91
N LEU A 279 10.30 -29.83 17.10
CA LEU A 279 10.44 -28.52 17.72
C LEU A 279 11.93 -28.16 17.95
N LYS A 280 12.74 -29.11 18.42
CA LYS A 280 14.19 -28.93 18.58
C LYS A 280 14.87 -28.64 17.25
N GLU A 281 14.51 -29.37 16.18
CA GLU A 281 15.02 -29.12 14.83
C GLU A 281 14.72 -27.68 14.40
N LEU A 282 13.46 -27.24 14.49
CA LEU A 282 13.06 -25.85 14.17
C LEU A 282 13.88 -24.84 14.97
N VAL A 283 13.95 -24.98 16.30
CA VAL A 283 14.65 -24.02 17.15
C VAL A 283 16.17 -24.05 16.90
N THR A 284 16.74 -25.20 16.54
CA THR A 284 18.15 -25.31 16.15
C THR A 284 18.41 -24.51 14.87
N ILE A 285 17.56 -24.62 13.86
CA ILE A 285 17.66 -23.84 12.62
C ILE A 285 17.57 -22.34 12.94
N ILE A 286 16.58 -21.94 13.74
CA ILE A 286 16.42 -20.54 14.14
C ILE A 286 17.70 -20.03 14.83
N TYR A 287 18.26 -20.82 15.75
CA TYR A 287 19.46 -20.45 16.49
C TYR A 287 20.67 -20.31 15.56
N GLN A 288 20.90 -21.28 14.66
CA GLN A 288 22.02 -21.26 13.70
C GLN A 288 21.95 -20.04 12.77
N GLU A 289 20.76 -19.74 12.25
CA GLU A 289 20.55 -18.60 11.37
C GLU A 289 20.69 -17.24 12.06
N SER A 290 20.38 -17.16 13.36
CA SER A 290 20.36 -15.90 14.11
C SER A 290 21.55 -15.70 15.06
N GLN A 291 22.33 -16.75 15.40
CA GLN A 291 23.38 -16.70 16.41
C GLN A 291 24.36 -15.54 16.21
N LYS A 292 24.91 -15.40 15.00
CA LYS A 292 25.84 -14.33 14.66
C LYS A 292 25.30 -12.95 14.99
N TYR A 293 24.01 -12.74 14.72
CA TYR A 293 23.34 -11.46 14.94
C TYR A 293 22.97 -11.26 16.40
N ILE A 294 22.61 -12.34 17.12
CA ILE A 294 22.37 -12.32 18.57
C ILE A 294 23.65 -11.92 19.30
N GLU A 295 24.80 -12.52 18.94
CA GLU A 295 26.12 -12.19 19.52
C GLU A 295 26.54 -10.74 19.21
N GLN A 296 26.29 -10.29 17.98
CA GLN A 296 26.62 -8.94 17.52
C GLN A 296 25.74 -7.86 18.16
N TYR A 297 24.42 -8.08 18.20
CA TYR A 297 23.47 -7.05 18.59
C TYR A 297 23.00 -7.16 20.03
N LYS A 298 23.10 -8.34 20.64
CA LYS A 298 22.76 -8.62 22.06
C LYS A 298 21.36 -8.15 22.41
N PRO A 299 20.29 -8.74 21.82
CA PRO A 299 18.92 -8.40 22.19
C PRO A 299 18.65 -8.69 23.66
N GLU A 300 17.89 -7.81 24.30
CA GLU A 300 17.62 -7.85 25.74
C GLU A 300 16.51 -8.84 26.10
N LYS A 301 15.59 -9.08 25.15
CA LYS A 301 14.48 -10.03 25.28
C LYS A 301 14.06 -10.59 23.94
N ILE A 302 13.34 -11.70 23.96
CA ILE A 302 12.61 -12.28 22.85
C ILE A 302 11.13 -11.99 23.04
N ILE A 303 10.46 -11.43 22.04
CA ILE A 303 9.01 -11.33 21.96
C ILE A 303 8.52 -12.46 21.08
N LEU A 304 7.73 -13.37 21.66
CA LEU A 304 7.20 -14.55 21.01
C LEU A 304 5.76 -14.31 20.57
N SER A 305 5.44 -14.65 19.33
CA SER A 305 4.11 -14.53 18.71
C SER A 305 3.80 -15.71 17.77
N GLY A 306 2.63 -15.65 17.12
CA GLY A 306 2.16 -16.69 16.20
C GLY A 306 1.53 -17.89 16.91
N GLY A 307 0.97 -18.81 16.11
CA GLY A 307 0.27 -19.99 16.65
C GLY A 307 1.14 -20.89 17.54
N GLY A 308 2.44 -20.97 17.27
CA GLY A 308 3.39 -21.73 18.09
C GLY A 308 3.64 -21.13 19.47
N SER A 309 3.26 -19.89 19.73
CA SER A 309 3.35 -19.26 21.04
C SER A 309 2.41 -19.89 22.08
N ALA A 310 1.38 -20.62 21.63
CA ALA A 310 0.45 -21.36 22.48
C ALA A 310 1.00 -22.70 22.96
N ILE A 311 2.15 -23.17 22.45
CA ILE A 311 2.77 -24.43 22.90
C ILE A 311 3.10 -24.33 24.38
N LYS A 312 2.66 -25.32 25.14
CA LYS A 312 2.90 -25.39 26.59
C LYS A 312 4.40 -25.38 26.90
N ASN A 313 4.83 -24.58 27.86
CA ASN A 313 6.23 -24.44 28.31
C ASN A 313 7.22 -23.94 27.23
N ILE A 314 6.76 -23.37 26.13
CA ILE A 314 7.62 -22.88 25.03
C ILE A 314 8.56 -21.76 25.51
N ASN A 315 8.10 -20.84 26.33
CA ASN A 315 8.93 -19.74 26.85
C ASN A 315 10.17 -20.27 27.57
N THR A 316 9.95 -21.14 28.56
CA THR A 316 11.05 -21.76 29.33
C THR A 316 11.99 -22.58 28.46
N PHE A 317 11.45 -23.24 27.41
CA PHE A 317 12.24 -24.01 26.46
C PHE A 317 13.16 -23.08 25.63
N LEU A 318 12.62 -21.98 25.10
CA LEU A 318 13.38 -21.00 24.33
C LEU A 318 14.41 -20.26 25.19
N GLU A 319 14.04 -19.86 26.42
CA GLU A 319 14.97 -19.22 27.38
C GLU A 319 16.19 -20.09 27.70
N LYS A 320 16.00 -21.41 27.82
CA LYS A 320 17.11 -22.35 28.00
C LYS A 320 18.08 -22.40 26.83
N ILE A 321 17.59 -22.24 25.61
CA ILE A 321 18.41 -22.31 24.39
C ILE A 321 19.09 -20.99 24.09
N PHE A 322 18.31 -19.91 24.03
CA PHE A 322 18.80 -18.58 23.63
C PHE A 322 19.51 -17.83 24.76
N LYS A 323 19.28 -18.20 26.03
CA LYS A 323 19.75 -17.47 27.22
C LYS A 323 19.29 -16.02 27.26
N ILE A 324 18.11 -15.76 26.72
CA ILE A 324 17.47 -14.45 26.64
C ILE A 324 16.05 -14.61 27.19
N PRO A 325 15.54 -13.68 28.03
CA PRO A 325 14.17 -13.71 28.55
C PRO A 325 13.13 -13.70 27.43
N VAL A 326 12.06 -14.48 27.57
CA VAL A 326 10.99 -14.60 26.58
C VAL A 326 9.68 -14.03 27.12
N GLU A 327 9.17 -13.02 26.41
CA GLU A 327 7.86 -12.41 26.65
C GLU A 327 6.87 -12.91 25.58
N ASN A 328 5.80 -13.59 25.99
CA ASN A 328 4.82 -14.20 25.09
C ASN A 328 3.63 -13.27 24.88
N MET A 329 3.39 -12.88 23.61
CA MET A 329 2.28 -12.00 23.19
C MET A 329 1.07 -12.77 22.65
N GLY A 330 1.19 -14.08 22.51
CA GLY A 330 0.13 -14.95 22.04
C GLY A 330 -0.05 -14.97 20.52
N ASP A 331 -1.02 -15.72 20.09
CA ASP A 331 -1.32 -15.99 18.70
C ASP A 331 -2.06 -14.84 17.97
N SER A 332 -2.66 -13.93 18.73
CA SER A 332 -3.36 -12.73 18.20
C SER A 332 -2.49 -11.46 18.19
N ALA A 333 -1.19 -11.58 18.50
CA ALA A 333 -0.28 -10.44 18.60
C ALA A 333 -0.25 -9.57 17.34
N SER A 334 -0.25 -10.18 16.15
CA SER A 334 -0.19 -9.47 14.87
C SER A 334 -1.44 -8.62 14.60
N VAL A 335 -2.64 -9.17 14.80
CA VAL A 335 -3.89 -8.43 14.57
C VAL A 335 -4.12 -7.37 15.64
N ASN A 336 -3.70 -7.62 16.87
CA ASN A 336 -3.75 -6.63 17.96
C ASN A 336 -2.80 -5.47 17.66
N ALA A 337 -1.58 -5.76 17.20
CA ALA A 337 -0.61 -4.74 16.83
C ALA A 337 -1.09 -3.93 15.62
N LEU A 338 -1.70 -4.56 14.63
CA LEU A 338 -2.33 -3.87 13.50
C LEU A 338 -3.43 -2.93 13.97
N SER A 339 -4.34 -3.41 14.81
CA SER A 339 -5.42 -2.61 15.39
C SER A 339 -4.88 -1.38 16.15
N GLN A 340 -3.90 -1.56 17.03
CA GLN A 340 -3.29 -0.47 17.77
C GLN A 340 -2.56 0.52 16.85
N HIS A 341 -1.84 0.02 15.84
CA HIS A 341 -1.15 0.87 14.86
C HIS A 341 -2.14 1.75 14.09
N ILE A 342 -3.26 1.18 13.63
CA ILE A 342 -4.32 1.93 12.96
C ILE A 342 -4.94 2.96 13.90
N TRP A 343 -5.22 2.55 15.15
CA TRP A 343 -5.74 3.44 16.17
C TRP A 343 -4.83 4.66 16.40
N ASP A 344 -3.53 4.44 16.54
CA ASP A 344 -2.57 5.52 16.85
C ASP A 344 -2.27 6.45 15.67
N ASN A 345 -2.35 5.95 14.44
CA ASN A 345 -1.93 6.70 13.25
C ASN A 345 -3.09 7.30 12.42
N HIS A 346 -4.30 6.79 12.55
CA HIS A 346 -5.44 7.20 11.73
C HIS A 346 -6.55 7.96 12.48
N LEU A 347 -6.43 8.15 13.80
CA LEU A 347 -7.38 8.97 14.58
C LEU A 347 -7.03 10.46 14.56
N PRO A 348 -8.05 11.35 14.41
CA PRO A 348 -7.84 12.79 14.24
C PRO A 348 -7.24 13.51 15.44
N GLU A 349 -7.50 13.08 16.67
CA GLU A 349 -7.20 13.86 17.89
C GLU A 349 -5.85 13.54 18.55
N ARG A 350 -5.18 12.45 18.19
CA ARG A 350 -3.88 12.08 18.75
C ARG A 350 -2.69 12.42 17.86
N ASN A 351 -2.94 12.91 16.65
CA ASN A 351 -1.90 13.12 15.69
C ASN A 351 -1.22 14.50 15.88
N THR A 352 -0.19 14.55 16.71
CA THR A 352 0.76 15.67 16.79
C THR A 352 1.37 16.03 15.43
N TYR A 353 1.25 15.15 14.44
CA TYR A 353 1.64 15.37 13.05
C TYR A 353 0.67 16.36 12.37
N ILE A 354 -0.63 16.27 12.62
CA ILE A 354 -1.62 17.24 12.10
C ILE A 354 -1.45 18.62 12.77
N GLN A 355 -1.13 18.68 14.06
CA GLN A 355 -0.78 19.97 14.70
C GLN A 355 0.52 20.56 14.12
N ARG A 356 1.48 19.74 13.71
CA ARG A 356 2.67 20.20 12.99
C ARG A 356 2.34 20.61 11.55
N GLN A 357 1.45 19.93 10.84
CA GLN A 357 0.99 20.36 9.51
C GLN A 357 0.18 21.67 9.61
N GLN A 358 -0.77 21.80 10.53
CA GLN A 358 -1.50 23.06 10.75
C GLN A 358 -0.56 24.21 11.20
N LYS A 359 0.44 23.90 12.02
CA LYS A 359 1.48 24.89 12.37
C LYS A 359 2.37 25.22 11.17
N PHE A 360 2.62 24.27 10.29
CA PHE A 360 3.38 24.46 9.06
C PHE A 360 2.55 25.21 8.00
N GLU A 361 1.27 24.89 7.83
CA GLU A 361 0.34 25.63 6.97
C GLU A 361 0.13 27.06 7.46
N ASN A 362 0.00 27.29 8.77
CA ASN A 362 -0.05 28.62 9.37
C ASN A 362 1.27 29.41 9.20
N ILE A 363 2.42 28.72 9.18
CA ILE A 363 3.72 29.33 8.87
C ILE A 363 3.80 29.63 7.38
N ILE A 364 3.38 28.73 6.50
CA ILE A 364 3.31 28.98 5.05
C ILE A 364 2.34 30.12 4.76
N GLU A 365 1.17 30.17 5.39
CA GLU A 365 0.22 31.26 5.23
C GLU A 365 0.80 32.62 5.72
N LYS A 366 1.54 32.64 6.84
CA LYS A 366 2.26 33.81 7.31
C LYS A 366 3.40 34.22 6.38
N ILE A 367 4.17 33.24 5.86
CA ILE A 367 5.23 33.49 4.89
C ILE A 367 4.62 33.98 3.58
N THR A 368 3.52 33.38 3.12
CA THR A 368 2.81 33.83 1.92
C THR A 368 2.26 35.25 2.08
N LYS A 369 1.73 35.62 3.26
CA LYS A 369 1.29 36.98 3.57
C LYS A 369 2.46 37.98 3.63
N ILE A 370 3.66 37.57 4.03
CA ILE A 370 4.88 38.42 4.00
C ILE A 370 5.36 38.62 2.56
N PHE A 371 5.30 37.60 1.72
CA PHE A 371 5.68 37.69 0.31
C PHE A 371 4.63 38.41 -0.57
N HIS A 372 3.35 38.46 -0.17
CA HIS A 372 2.31 39.22 -0.88
C HIS A 372 2.42 40.75 -0.71
N ARG A 373 3.32 41.25 0.17
CA ARG A 373 3.56 42.70 0.31
C ARG A 373 4.64 43.26 -0.61
N LYS A 374 5.28 42.43 -1.47
CA LYS A 374 6.22 42.96 -2.48
C LYS A 374 6.05 42.26 -3.83
N LYS A 375 5.44 42.99 -4.75
CA LYS A 375 5.52 42.92 -6.22
C LYS A 375 4.77 41.85 -6.97
N VAL A 376 3.75 42.34 -7.67
CA VAL A 376 3.41 42.06 -9.08
C VAL A 376 4.29 40.96 -9.71
N SER A 377 3.87 39.70 -9.59
CA SER A 377 4.31 38.67 -10.47
C SER A 377 3.43 38.70 -11.73
N LYS A 378 4.03 38.78 -12.91
CA LYS A 378 3.36 38.48 -14.17
C LYS A 378 2.58 37.18 -14.00
N LYS A 379 1.25 37.18 -14.19
CA LYS A 379 0.42 35.97 -14.21
C LYS A 379 1.09 34.98 -15.16
N LYS A 380 1.59 33.83 -14.64
CA LYS A 380 2.04 32.74 -15.51
C LYS A 380 0.85 32.37 -16.41
N LYS A 381 1.03 32.46 -17.73
CA LYS A 381 0.01 32.12 -18.71
C LYS A 381 -0.31 30.63 -18.54
N PHE A 382 -1.56 30.29 -18.31
CA PHE A 382 -2.01 28.90 -18.22
C PHE A 382 -1.72 28.18 -19.54
N ILE A 383 -1.09 26.99 -19.48
CA ILE A 383 -0.76 26.16 -20.63
C ILE A 383 -1.80 25.03 -20.70
N PRO A 384 -2.69 25.02 -21.70
CA PRO A 384 -3.77 24.03 -21.80
C PRO A 384 -3.33 22.71 -22.46
N ILE A 385 -2.12 22.27 -22.16
CA ILE A 385 -1.50 21.03 -22.66
C ILE A 385 -1.16 20.13 -21.47
N MET A 386 -1.53 18.87 -21.57
CA MET A 386 -1.27 17.83 -20.58
C MET A 386 -0.38 16.74 -21.18
N PRO A 387 0.85 16.55 -20.71
CA PRO A 387 1.63 15.37 -21.10
C PRO A 387 0.99 14.10 -20.50
N SER A 388 0.86 13.02 -21.32
CA SER A 388 0.38 11.72 -20.87
C SER A 388 1.53 10.89 -20.29
N THR A 389 1.35 10.39 -19.08
CA THR A 389 2.34 9.58 -18.35
C THR A 389 2.70 8.27 -19.05
N LEU A 390 1.87 7.77 -19.97
CA LEU A 390 2.17 6.56 -20.76
C LEU A 390 3.43 6.67 -21.62
N CYS A 391 3.84 7.91 -21.96
CA CYS A 391 4.95 8.17 -22.85
C CYS A 391 6.22 8.66 -22.14
N PHE A 392 6.18 8.84 -20.83
CA PHE A 392 7.30 9.39 -20.05
C PHE A 392 7.70 8.45 -18.92
N ASN A 393 8.98 8.45 -18.58
CA ASN A 393 9.46 7.75 -17.40
C ASN A 393 9.13 8.58 -16.14
N MET A 394 8.00 8.30 -15.51
CA MET A 394 7.55 8.99 -14.31
C MET A 394 8.33 8.62 -13.04
N SER A 395 9.27 7.69 -13.12
CA SER A 395 10.24 7.41 -12.04
C SER A 395 11.47 8.32 -12.13
N ASP A 396 11.65 9.03 -13.23
CA ASP A 396 12.76 9.95 -13.43
C ASP A 396 12.34 11.39 -13.07
N MET A 397 13.05 11.97 -12.10
CA MET A 397 12.80 13.35 -11.65
C MET A 397 13.10 14.41 -12.70
N THR A 398 13.93 14.10 -13.68
CA THR A 398 14.18 15.01 -14.80
C THR A 398 12.91 15.27 -15.61
N THR A 399 11.99 14.29 -15.68
CA THR A 399 10.68 14.44 -16.32
C THR A 399 9.85 15.54 -15.64
N TYR A 400 9.77 15.57 -14.31
CA TYR A 400 9.01 16.62 -13.60
C TYR A 400 9.67 17.99 -13.72
N THR A 401 11.00 18.03 -13.70
CA THR A 401 11.76 19.27 -13.91
C THR A 401 11.53 19.82 -15.30
N MET A 402 11.53 18.96 -16.31
CA MET A 402 11.23 19.30 -17.69
C MET A 402 9.80 19.84 -17.84
N PHE A 403 8.80 19.18 -17.25
CA PHE A 403 7.42 19.64 -17.24
C PHE A 403 7.29 21.03 -16.59
N ALA A 404 7.89 21.20 -15.41
CA ALA A 404 7.85 22.47 -14.69
C ALA A 404 8.55 23.61 -15.44
N SER A 405 9.69 23.33 -16.10
CA SER A 405 10.42 24.33 -16.90
C SER A 405 9.63 24.81 -18.12
N ALA A 406 8.86 23.92 -18.74
CA ALA A 406 7.94 24.25 -19.82
C ALA A 406 6.64 24.91 -19.35
N GLY A 407 6.44 25.09 -18.04
CA GLY A 407 5.25 25.71 -17.46
C GLY A 407 4.01 24.78 -17.42
N ILE A 408 4.20 23.46 -17.57
CA ILE A 408 3.12 22.48 -17.43
C ILE A 408 2.59 22.53 -16.00
N SER A 409 1.28 22.68 -15.88
CA SER A 409 0.56 22.74 -14.61
C SER A 409 -0.44 21.58 -14.45
N MET A 410 -0.63 20.77 -15.49
CA MET A 410 -1.52 19.61 -15.48
C MET A 410 -0.81 18.40 -16.12
N ILE A 411 -0.99 17.21 -15.53
CA ILE A 411 -0.41 15.95 -16.01
C ILE A 411 -1.55 14.95 -16.20
N HIS A 412 -1.60 14.30 -17.35
CA HIS A 412 -2.57 13.26 -17.66
C HIS A 412 -2.04 11.89 -17.27
N VAL A 413 -2.83 11.15 -16.48
CA VAL A 413 -2.49 9.83 -15.97
C VAL A 413 -3.53 8.83 -16.44
N ASP A 414 -3.11 7.88 -17.27
CA ASP A 414 -3.97 6.80 -17.75
C ASP A 414 -3.86 5.60 -16.80
N ILE A 415 -5.00 5.07 -16.35
CA ILE A 415 -5.11 3.84 -15.57
C ILE A 415 -5.92 2.82 -16.35
N MET A 416 -5.32 1.66 -16.62
CA MET A 416 -5.90 0.56 -17.38
C MET A 416 -5.86 -0.71 -16.57
N ASP A 417 -7.02 -1.35 -16.38
CA ASP A 417 -7.17 -2.55 -15.53
C ASP A 417 -6.99 -3.89 -16.27
N GLY A 418 -6.80 -3.87 -17.57
CA GLY A 418 -6.68 -5.07 -18.41
C GLY A 418 -8.03 -5.71 -18.80
N PHE A 419 -9.16 -5.17 -18.31
CA PHE A 419 -10.51 -5.66 -18.62
C PHE A 419 -11.25 -4.71 -19.56
N TYR A 420 -11.24 -3.42 -19.30
CA TYR A 420 -11.84 -2.43 -20.19
C TYR A 420 -11.08 -2.31 -21.52
N VAL A 421 -9.77 -2.34 -21.46
CA VAL A 421 -8.86 -2.45 -22.59
C VAL A 421 -7.91 -3.62 -22.35
N ASN A 422 -7.49 -4.32 -23.41
CA ASN A 422 -6.62 -5.48 -23.31
C ASN A 422 -5.16 -5.11 -23.00
N ARG A 423 -4.97 -4.27 -21.99
CA ARG A 423 -3.68 -3.78 -21.51
C ARG A 423 -3.80 -3.33 -20.07
N ILE A 424 -2.78 -3.64 -19.26
CA ILE A 424 -2.59 -3.07 -17.91
C ILE A 424 -1.56 -1.94 -18.03
N ALA A 425 -1.90 -0.76 -17.57
CA ALA A 425 -0.99 0.38 -17.50
C ALA A 425 -1.45 1.36 -16.43
N GLY A 426 -0.50 2.08 -15.86
CA GLY A 426 -0.78 2.93 -14.72
C GLY A 426 -1.13 2.10 -13.48
N GLY A 427 -1.65 2.76 -12.48
CA GLY A 427 -2.12 2.14 -11.25
C GLY A 427 -2.14 3.17 -10.14
N ILE A 428 -2.80 2.83 -9.05
CA ILE A 428 -2.96 3.72 -7.90
C ILE A 428 -1.59 4.06 -7.30
N GLU A 429 -0.71 3.08 -7.15
CA GLU A 429 0.65 3.30 -6.64
C GLU A 429 1.48 4.26 -7.52
N GLN A 430 1.33 4.14 -8.86
CA GLN A 430 2.00 5.07 -9.75
C GLN A 430 1.42 6.48 -9.61
N LEU A 431 0.11 6.61 -9.45
CA LEU A 431 -0.56 7.89 -9.22
C LEU A 431 -0.09 8.53 -7.91
N GLU A 432 0.02 7.76 -6.83
CA GLU A 432 0.58 8.22 -5.55
C GLU A 432 2.03 8.70 -5.69
N LYS A 433 2.85 7.94 -6.42
CA LYS A 433 4.23 8.33 -6.74
C LYS A 433 4.28 9.63 -7.54
N ILE A 434 3.42 9.78 -8.55
CA ILE A 434 3.32 11.02 -9.32
C ILE A 434 2.89 12.17 -8.39
N ARG A 435 1.84 11.98 -7.58
CA ARG A 435 1.37 12.99 -6.63
C ARG A 435 2.44 13.44 -5.65
N SER A 436 3.25 12.50 -5.17
CA SER A 436 4.34 12.81 -4.23
C SER A 436 5.47 13.65 -4.83
N ASN A 437 5.61 13.64 -6.15
CA ASN A 437 6.69 14.31 -6.87
C ASN A 437 6.29 15.65 -7.53
N THR A 438 4.99 15.99 -7.53
CA THR A 438 4.52 17.22 -8.18
C THR A 438 3.28 17.80 -7.50
N ASN A 439 3.15 19.14 -7.56
CA ASN A 439 1.92 19.85 -7.23
C ASN A 439 1.08 20.16 -8.48
N ALA A 440 1.43 19.63 -9.64
CA ALA A 440 0.63 19.78 -10.85
C ALA A 440 -0.75 19.14 -10.64
N HIS A 441 -1.75 19.64 -11.34
CA HIS A 441 -3.09 19.08 -11.35
C HIS A 441 -3.06 17.70 -12.02
N LEU A 442 -3.45 16.64 -11.29
CA LEU A 442 -3.50 15.28 -11.80
C LEU A 442 -4.87 15.01 -12.42
N HIS A 443 -4.84 14.83 -13.72
CA HIS A 443 -5.98 14.53 -14.57
C HIS A 443 -5.97 13.03 -14.88
N VAL A 444 -6.79 12.25 -14.19
CA VAL A 444 -6.72 10.79 -14.18
C VAL A 444 -7.83 10.21 -15.04
N HIS A 445 -7.46 9.45 -16.06
CA HIS A 445 -8.37 8.74 -16.96
C HIS A 445 -8.46 7.27 -16.58
N LEU A 446 -9.66 6.86 -16.17
CA LEU A 446 -9.97 5.49 -15.76
C LEU A 446 -10.52 4.70 -16.95
N MET A 447 -9.68 3.87 -17.54
CA MET A 447 -10.05 2.84 -18.51
C MET A 447 -10.23 1.52 -17.77
N THR A 448 -11.32 1.41 -17.01
CA THR A 448 -11.55 0.31 -16.07
C THR A 448 -13.00 -0.18 -16.10
N GLU A 449 -13.20 -1.50 -15.91
CA GLU A 449 -14.53 -2.12 -15.93
C GLU A 449 -15.38 -1.72 -14.69
N SER A 450 -14.72 -1.42 -13.55
CA SER A 450 -15.37 -1.04 -12.29
C SER A 450 -14.99 0.39 -11.87
N PRO A 451 -15.44 1.44 -12.59
CA PRO A 451 -14.97 2.80 -12.40
C PRO A 451 -15.29 3.39 -11.02
N SER A 452 -16.32 2.93 -10.32
CA SER A 452 -16.68 3.39 -8.97
C SER A 452 -15.62 3.03 -7.93
N VAL A 453 -15.00 1.87 -8.06
CA VAL A 453 -13.90 1.42 -7.19
C VAL A 453 -12.67 2.26 -7.48
N TRP A 454 -12.25 2.28 -8.75
CA TRP A 454 -11.04 3.01 -9.18
C TRP A 454 -11.11 4.51 -8.96
N ALA A 455 -12.30 5.12 -9.07
CA ALA A 455 -12.49 6.55 -8.79
C ALA A 455 -12.18 6.89 -7.33
N ARG A 456 -12.64 6.07 -6.39
CA ARG A 456 -12.34 6.26 -4.96
C ARG A 456 -10.84 6.19 -4.70
N ASP A 457 -10.18 5.19 -5.25
CA ASP A 457 -8.75 4.98 -5.05
C ASP A 457 -7.92 6.08 -5.72
N ALA A 458 -8.29 6.49 -6.93
CA ALA A 458 -7.63 7.60 -7.62
C ALA A 458 -7.76 8.93 -6.84
N ILE A 459 -8.91 9.21 -6.23
CA ILE A 459 -9.12 10.39 -5.38
C ILE A 459 -8.20 10.34 -4.16
N ASN A 460 -8.14 9.20 -3.49
CA ASN A 460 -7.29 9.01 -2.31
C ASN A 460 -5.80 9.12 -2.66
N ALA A 461 -5.40 8.65 -3.84
CA ALA A 461 -4.05 8.77 -4.39
C ALA A 461 -3.70 10.20 -4.88
N GLY A 462 -4.65 11.14 -4.80
CA GLY A 462 -4.41 12.55 -5.08
C GLY A 462 -4.83 13.03 -6.46
N ALA A 463 -5.74 12.34 -7.14
CA ALA A 463 -6.37 12.84 -8.36
C ALA A 463 -7.13 14.15 -8.09
N ASP A 464 -7.02 15.10 -9.01
CA ASP A 464 -7.74 16.39 -8.95
C ASP A 464 -8.94 16.41 -9.91
N THR A 465 -8.79 15.75 -11.07
CA THR A 465 -9.88 15.44 -12.00
C THR A 465 -9.88 13.94 -12.26
N VAL A 466 -11.05 13.31 -12.21
CA VAL A 466 -11.23 11.90 -12.57
C VAL A 466 -12.13 11.81 -13.80
N ILE A 467 -11.58 11.24 -14.86
CA ILE A 467 -12.28 10.99 -16.13
C ILE A 467 -12.69 9.52 -16.14
N ILE A 468 -13.98 9.26 -16.29
CA ILE A 468 -14.57 7.94 -16.30
C ILE A 468 -14.87 7.54 -17.74
N SER A 469 -14.40 6.37 -18.17
CA SER A 469 -14.72 5.86 -19.51
C SER A 469 -16.19 5.51 -19.64
N THR A 470 -16.77 5.81 -20.81
CA THR A 470 -18.12 5.32 -21.17
C THR A 470 -18.08 3.80 -21.43
N ASN A 471 -19.25 3.18 -21.53
CA ASN A 471 -19.45 1.75 -21.81
C ASN A 471 -18.96 0.81 -20.67
N THR A 472 -18.97 1.29 -19.44
CA THR A 472 -18.73 0.48 -18.24
C THR A 472 -19.96 0.46 -17.33
N SER A 473 -20.04 -0.53 -16.45
CA SER A 473 -21.04 -0.56 -15.39
C SER A 473 -20.70 0.44 -14.27
N GLY A 474 -21.70 1.04 -13.61
CA GLY A 474 -21.47 1.90 -12.43
C GLY A 474 -20.94 3.32 -12.73
N VAL A 475 -21.05 3.83 -13.97
CA VAL A 475 -20.63 5.20 -14.33
C VAL A 475 -21.31 6.27 -13.45
N ARG A 476 -22.62 6.12 -13.15
CA ARG A 476 -23.36 7.08 -12.31
C ARG A 476 -22.85 7.10 -10.88
N ASP A 477 -22.56 5.93 -10.32
CA ASP A 477 -22.02 5.80 -8.97
C ASP A 477 -20.62 6.41 -8.89
N ALA A 478 -19.80 6.18 -9.90
CA ALA A 478 -18.46 6.78 -9.99
C ALA A 478 -18.54 8.32 -10.08
N ILE A 479 -19.46 8.88 -10.87
CA ILE A 479 -19.71 10.34 -10.90
C ILE A 479 -20.07 10.84 -9.50
N GLN A 480 -20.97 10.17 -8.79
CA GLN A 480 -21.40 10.57 -7.45
C GLN A 480 -20.25 10.51 -6.44
N ILE A 481 -19.42 9.48 -6.50
CA ILE A 481 -18.23 9.33 -5.66
C ILE A 481 -17.26 10.51 -5.87
N VAL A 482 -16.96 10.84 -7.13
CA VAL A 482 -16.05 11.95 -7.46
C VAL A 482 -16.60 13.29 -6.99
N LYS A 483 -17.89 13.53 -7.23
CA LYS A 483 -18.57 14.78 -6.83
C LYS A 483 -18.66 14.93 -5.31
N ASN A 484 -18.98 13.85 -4.59
CA ASN A 484 -19.04 13.87 -3.11
C ASN A 484 -17.66 14.15 -2.47
N ALA A 485 -16.58 13.77 -3.14
CA ALA A 485 -15.22 14.09 -2.71
C ALA A 485 -14.79 15.53 -3.06
N GLY A 486 -15.65 16.33 -3.67
CA GLY A 486 -15.35 17.71 -4.09
C GLY A 486 -14.34 17.79 -5.23
N LYS A 487 -14.14 16.69 -5.98
CA LYS A 487 -13.22 16.64 -7.13
C LYS A 487 -13.93 16.92 -8.44
N ARG A 488 -13.16 17.28 -9.47
CA ARG A 488 -13.70 17.46 -10.81
C ARG A 488 -13.96 16.09 -11.44
N CYS A 489 -15.14 15.95 -12.04
CA CYS A 489 -15.59 14.73 -12.68
C CYS A 489 -15.75 14.94 -14.20
N GLY A 490 -15.13 14.08 -14.99
CA GLY A 490 -15.31 14.08 -16.45
C GLY A 490 -15.69 12.70 -16.98
N ILE A 491 -16.10 12.69 -18.24
CA ILE A 491 -16.46 11.47 -18.97
C ILE A 491 -15.63 11.40 -20.24
N ALA A 492 -15.00 10.25 -20.50
CA ALA A 492 -14.32 9.95 -21.76
C ALA A 492 -15.32 9.39 -22.77
N LEU A 493 -15.39 10.02 -23.92
CA LEU A 493 -16.23 9.62 -25.03
C LEU A 493 -15.38 8.96 -26.12
N ASN A 494 -15.56 7.68 -26.36
CA ASN A 494 -14.82 6.92 -27.38
C ASN A 494 -15.12 7.40 -28.83
N PRO A 495 -14.23 7.15 -29.79
CA PRO A 495 -14.41 7.59 -31.19
C PRO A 495 -15.72 7.10 -31.80
N ASP A 496 -16.16 5.91 -31.47
CA ASP A 496 -17.36 5.25 -31.97
C ASP A 496 -18.64 5.55 -31.13
N SER A 497 -18.50 6.16 -29.96
CA SER A 497 -19.64 6.43 -29.07
C SER A 497 -20.49 7.60 -29.55
N ASN A 498 -21.82 7.51 -29.36
CA ASN A 498 -22.74 8.60 -29.64
C ASN A 498 -22.74 9.64 -28.50
N ILE A 499 -22.76 10.94 -28.83
CA ILE A 499 -22.82 12.05 -27.88
C ILE A 499 -24.10 12.00 -27.03
N GLU A 500 -25.18 11.43 -27.52
CA GLU A 500 -26.47 11.37 -26.84
C GLU A 500 -26.39 10.63 -25.50
N ILE A 501 -25.45 9.72 -25.30
CA ILE A 501 -25.23 9.03 -24.04
C ILE A 501 -24.89 9.99 -22.88
N LEU A 502 -24.39 11.18 -23.20
CA LEU A 502 -24.03 12.19 -22.21
C LEU A 502 -25.23 13.02 -21.73
N ILE A 503 -26.34 13.07 -22.47
CA ILE A 503 -27.49 13.94 -22.18
C ILE A 503 -27.97 13.81 -20.72
N PRO A 504 -28.12 12.59 -20.15
CA PRO A 504 -28.61 12.42 -18.77
C PRO A 504 -27.67 12.94 -17.69
N ILE A 505 -26.39 13.14 -18.01
CA ILE A 505 -25.32 13.44 -17.05
C ILE A 505 -24.62 14.77 -17.29
N LEU A 506 -24.91 15.49 -18.39
CA LEU A 506 -24.25 16.74 -18.79
C LEU A 506 -24.18 17.81 -17.68
N LYS A 507 -25.20 17.88 -16.81
CA LYS A 507 -25.27 18.85 -15.68
C LYS A 507 -24.45 18.42 -14.46
N GLN A 508 -24.01 17.16 -14.42
CA GLN A 508 -23.33 16.56 -13.27
C GLN A 508 -21.82 16.52 -13.46
N ILE A 509 -21.33 16.70 -14.69
CA ILE A 509 -19.92 16.57 -15.06
C ILE A 509 -19.27 17.93 -15.34
N ASP A 510 -17.97 18.03 -15.05
CA ASP A 510 -17.17 19.24 -15.24
C ASP A 510 -16.35 19.18 -16.54
N GLU A 511 -16.24 17.99 -17.16
CA GLU A 511 -15.39 17.79 -18.32
C GLU A 511 -15.93 16.67 -19.23
N ILE A 512 -15.73 16.83 -20.55
CA ILE A 512 -15.92 15.79 -21.53
C ILE A 512 -14.61 15.62 -22.28
N MET A 513 -13.98 14.46 -22.11
CA MET A 513 -12.78 14.09 -22.83
C MET A 513 -13.16 13.32 -24.10
N VAL A 514 -12.84 13.88 -25.25
CA VAL A 514 -13.06 13.23 -26.54
C VAL A 514 -11.83 12.41 -26.89
N MET A 515 -11.98 11.10 -26.94
CA MET A 515 -10.92 10.20 -27.40
C MET A 515 -10.81 10.30 -28.93
N ALA A 516 -9.64 10.71 -29.40
CA ALA A 516 -9.35 10.80 -30.84
C ALA A 516 -8.64 9.54 -31.38
N VAL A 517 -8.49 8.53 -30.53
CA VAL A 517 -7.95 7.19 -30.82
C VAL A 517 -8.73 6.16 -30.05
N LYS A 518 -8.64 4.90 -30.42
CA LYS A 518 -9.20 3.81 -29.57
C LYS A 518 -8.41 3.74 -28.26
N PRO A 519 -9.11 3.62 -27.10
CA PRO A 519 -8.43 3.48 -25.81
C PRO A 519 -7.46 2.29 -25.78
N GLY A 520 -6.37 2.40 -24.98
CA GLY A 520 -5.49 1.27 -24.67
C GLY A 520 -4.07 1.35 -25.23
N ALA A 521 -3.74 2.24 -26.17
CA ALA A 521 -2.37 2.36 -26.68
C ALA A 521 -2.00 3.79 -27.07
N ALA A 522 -0.75 4.17 -26.80
CA ALA A 522 -0.19 5.45 -27.24
C ALA A 522 0.32 5.36 -28.70
N GLY A 523 0.43 6.52 -29.36
CA GLY A 523 1.05 6.65 -30.68
C GLY A 523 0.17 6.23 -31.86
N GLN A 524 -1.13 6.11 -31.66
CA GLN A 524 -2.09 5.87 -32.72
C GLN A 524 -2.35 7.14 -33.56
N GLU A 525 -2.84 6.96 -34.80
CA GLU A 525 -3.22 8.05 -35.70
C GLU A 525 -4.52 8.71 -35.23
N PHE A 526 -4.59 10.04 -35.36
CA PHE A 526 -5.72 10.87 -34.96
C PHE A 526 -6.94 10.62 -35.87
N ASP A 527 -8.07 10.24 -35.27
CA ASP A 527 -9.34 10.12 -36.02
C ASP A 527 -9.99 11.50 -36.22
N LYS A 528 -9.93 12.02 -37.46
CA LYS A 528 -10.49 13.33 -37.82
C LYS A 528 -12.02 13.41 -37.66
N ASN A 529 -12.74 12.29 -37.59
CA ASN A 529 -14.20 12.28 -37.44
C ASN A 529 -14.61 12.84 -36.05
N VAL A 530 -13.74 12.76 -35.04
CA VAL A 530 -14.03 13.30 -33.69
C VAL A 530 -14.14 14.83 -33.68
N LEU A 531 -13.60 15.53 -34.68
CA LEU A 531 -13.72 16.99 -34.81
C LEU A 531 -15.18 17.44 -34.86
N GLN A 532 -16.05 16.66 -35.50
CA GLN A 532 -17.47 16.97 -35.56
C GLN A 532 -18.12 16.82 -34.16
N LYS A 533 -17.69 15.83 -33.36
CA LYS A 533 -18.14 15.67 -31.96
C LYS A 533 -17.74 16.88 -31.11
N ILE A 534 -16.48 17.33 -31.22
CA ILE A 534 -15.98 18.51 -30.49
C ILE A 534 -16.81 19.75 -30.89
N LYS A 535 -17.08 19.97 -32.16
CA LYS A 535 -17.93 21.09 -32.64
C LYS A 535 -19.34 21.01 -32.05
N THR A 536 -19.94 19.84 -32.06
CA THR A 536 -21.29 19.62 -31.51
C THR A 536 -21.33 19.86 -30.01
N LEU A 537 -20.37 19.36 -29.25
CA LEU A 537 -20.26 19.61 -27.82
C LEU A 537 -20.06 21.10 -27.51
N ASN A 538 -19.18 21.77 -28.28
CA ASN A 538 -18.95 23.21 -28.12
C ASN A 538 -20.20 24.04 -28.44
N TYR A 539 -20.96 23.67 -29.48
CA TYR A 539 -22.24 24.30 -29.82
C TYR A 539 -23.26 24.06 -28.68
N THR A 540 -23.41 22.82 -28.23
CA THR A 540 -24.36 22.43 -27.20
C THR A 540 -24.12 23.17 -25.88
N ARG A 541 -22.85 23.26 -25.41
CA ARG A 541 -22.56 24.00 -24.18
C ARG A 541 -22.87 25.49 -24.28
N LYS A 542 -22.57 26.11 -25.44
CA LYS A 542 -22.87 27.52 -25.67
C LYS A 542 -24.39 27.78 -25.73
N LYS A 543 -25.12 26.94 -26.47
CA LYS A 543 -26.58 27.06 -26.63
C LYS A 543 -27.34 26.90 -25.33
N HIS A 544 -26.87 25.98 -24.43
CA HIS A 544 -27.59 25.64 -23.19
C HIS A 544 -26.93 26.21 -21.92
N GLY A 545 -25.92 27.08 -22.04
CA GLY A 545 -25.22 27.71 -20.91
C GLY A 545 -24.50 26.70 -20.01
N LEU A 546 -24.04 25.55 -20.53
CA LEU A 546 -23.34 24.52 -19.80
C LEU A 546 -21.86 24.92 -19.65
N LYS A 547 -21.22 24.49 -18.54
CA LYS A 547 -19.88 24.95 -18.15
C LYS A 547 -18.80 23.87 -18.22
N TYR A 548 -19.07 22.72 -18.82
CA TYR A 548 -18.05 21.69 -18.95
C TYR A 548 -16.90 22.08 -19.86
N VAL A 549 -15.73 21.58 -19.54
CA VAL A 549 -14.50 21.68 -20.35
C VAL A 549 -14.52 20.58 -21.41
N ILE A 550 -13.96 20.82 -22.59
CA ILE A 550 -13.75 19.83 -23.64
C ILE A 550 -12.25 19.58 -23.73
N SER A 551 -11.81 18.39 -23.34
CA SER A 551 -10.45 17.91 -23.57
C SER A 551 -10.41 16.91 -24.72
N VAL A 552 -9.23 16.75 -25.35
CA VAL A 552 -9.03 15.80 -26.44
C VAL A 552 -7.78 14.97 -26.16
N ASP A 553 -7.90 13.66 -26.24
CA ASP A 553 -6.79 12.72 -26.03
C ASP A 553 -6.60 11.79 -27.23
N GLY A 554 -5.35 11.63 -27.64
CA GLY A 554 -4.91 10.75 -28.70
C GLY A 554 -4.48 11.46 -29.98
N GLY A 555 -3.30 11.11 -30.50
CA GLY A 555 -2.78 11.59 -31.80
C GLY A 555 -2.49 13.10 -31.88
N ILE A 556 -2.29 13.78 -30.74
CA ILE A 556 -2.07 15.24 -30.69
C ILE A 556 -0.64 15.59 -31.10
N ASN A 557 -0.53 16.38 -32.14
CA ASN A 557 0.66 17.02 -32.71
C ASN A 557 0.29 18.45 -33.15
N PRO A 558 1.19 19.28 -33.69
CA PRO A 558 0.87 20.68 -34.07
C PRO A 558 -0.28 20.82 -35.07
N GLU A 559 -0.38 19.91 -36.04
CA GLU A 559 -1.46 19.94 -37.03
C GLU A 559 -2.81 19.61 -36.41
N THR A 560 -2.89 18.49 -35.67
CA THR A 560 -4.13 18.02 -35.05
C THR A 560 -4.54 18.91 -33.88
N ALA A 561 -3.60 19.49 -33.13
CA ALA A 561 -3.87 20.49 -32.10
C ALA A 561 -4.61 21.69 -32.63
N LYS A 562 -4.16 22.25 -33.78
CA LYS A 562 -4.85 23.36 -34.44
C LYS A 562 -6.29 23.00 -34.81
N LEU A 563 -6.51 21.80 -35.37
CA LEU A 563 -7.85 21.33 -35.72
C LEU A 563 -8.76 21.22 -34.49
N CYS A 564 -8.23 20.73 -33.35
CA CYS A 564 -8.97 20.63 -32.10
C CYS A 564 -9.33 22.01 -31.52
N TRP A 565 -8.40 22.97 -31.52
CA TRP A 565 -8.66 24.34 -31.09
C TRP A 565 -9.74 25.01 -31.95
N ASP A 566 -9.68 24.84 -33.28
CA ASP A 566 -10.65 25.39 -34.21
C ASP A 566 -12.04 24.76 -34.05
N ALA A 567 -12.09 23.50 -33.63
CA ALA A 567 -13.34 22.81 -33.32
C ALA A 567 -13.93 23.22 -31.96
N GLY A 568 -13.14 23.83 -31.06
CA GLY A 568 -13.61 24.35 -29.75
C GLY A 568 -13.18 23.53 -28.56
N ALA A 569 -12.08 22.79 -28.65
CA ALA A 569 -11.43 22.18 -27.49
C ALA A 569 -10.86 23.24 -26.54
N ASP A 570 -10.73 22.88 -25.24
CA ASP A 570 -10.17 23.73 -24.18
C ASP A 570 -8.84 23.19 -23.63
N LEU A 571 -8.64 21.86 -23.70
CA LEU A 571 -7.45 21.16 -23.20
C LEU A 571 -7.03 20.09 -24.20
N LEU A 572 -5.73 19.82 -24.32
CA LEU A 572 -5.19 18.75 -25.15
C LEU A 572 -4.25 17.85 -24.35
N VAL A 573 -4.39 16.53 -24.51
CA VAL A 573 -3.47 15.52 -24.01
C VAL A 573 -2.51 15.13 -25.13
N SER A 574 -1.21 15.27 -24.91
CA SER A 574 -0.18 14.87 -25.87
C SER A 574 0.88 14.01 -25.20
N GLY A 575 1.04 12.80 -25.69
CA GLY A 575 2.02 11.83 -25.20
C GLY A 575 3.22 11.72 -26.14
N SER A 576 3.08 10.88 -27.17
CA SER A 576 4.18 10.46 -28.05
C SER A 576 4.86 11.63 -28.81
N TYR A 577 4.13 12.66 -29.18
CA TYR A 577 4.70 13.84 -29.85
C TYR A 577 5.66 14.58 -28.88
N LEU A 578 5.21 14.86 -27.66
CA LEU A 578 6.02 15.54 -26.65
C LEU A 578 7.22 14.70 -26.21
N ALA A 579 7.01 13.39 -26.02
CA ALA A 579 8.07 12.48 -25.57
C ALA A 579 9.19 12.25 -26.60
N LYS A 580 8.87 12.34 -27.89
CA LYS A 580 9.86 12.17 -28.97
C LYS A 580 10.59 13.47 -29.33
N SER A 581 10.15 14.61 -28.81
CA SER A 581 10.77 15.89 -29.12
C SER A 581 12.12 16.06 -28.42
N PRO A 582 13.17 16.48 -29.11
CA PRO A 582 14.45 16.81 -28.49
C PRO A 582 14.39 18.09 -27.64
N ASP A 583 13.42 18.97 -27.90
CA ASP A 583 13.17 20.21 -27.14
C ASP A 583 11.71 20.23 -26.66
N PHE A 584 11.52 19.76 -25.44
CA PHE A 584 10.18 19.65 -24.84
C PHE A 584 9.47 21.00 -24.69
N PRO A 585 10.09 22.10 -24.20
CA PRO A 585 9.46 23.42 -24.13
C PRO A 585 9.00 23.93 -25.49
N LEU A 586 9.81 23.77 -26.53
CA LEU A 586 9.46 24.18 -27.87
C LEU A 586 8.29 23.35 -28.44
N ALA A 587 8.29 22.03 -28.18
CA ALA A 587 7.19 21.16 -28.57
C ALA A 587 5.87 21.55 -27.87
N VAL A 588 5.91 21.89 -26.59
CA VAL A 588 4.73 22.41 -25.87
C VAL A 588 4.23 23.70 -26.51
N GLN A 589 5.13 24.62 -26.85
CA GLN A 589 4.75 25.88 -27.51
C GLN A 589 4.08 25.66 -28.87
N SER A 590 4.57 24.70 -29.67
CA SER A 590 4.00 24.39 -30.99
C SER A 590 2.57 23.82 -30.94
N LEU A 591 2.12 23.33 -29.77
CA LEU A 591 0.76 22.84 -29.54
C LEU A 591 -0.22 23.92 -29.08
N LEU A 592 0.26 25.12 -28.71
CA LEU A 592 -0.60 26.18 -28.20
C LEU A 592 -1.48 26.78 -29.32
N LYS A 593 -2.60 27.35 -28.88
CA LYS A 593 -3.49 28.12 -29.77
C LYS A 593 -2.80 29.43 -30.11
N HIS A 594 -2.55 29.65 -31.40
CA HIS A 594 -2.02 30.87 -31.98
C HIS A 594 -3.12 31.87 -32.32
#